data_18ce1a649227db75aab90cb71f22d0a3
#
_entry.id   18ce1a649227db75aab90cb71f22d0a3
#
_cell.length_a   1.000
_cell.length_b   1.000
_cell.length_c   1.000
_cell.angle_alpha   90.00
_cell.angle_beta   90.00
_cell.angle_gamma   90.00
#
_symmetry.space_group_name_H-M   'P 1'
#
loop_
_entity.id
_entity.type
_entity.pdbx_description
1 polymer ?
#
loop_
_entity_poly.entity_id
_entity_poly.type
_entity_poly.pdbx_seq_one_letter_code
_entity_poly.pdbx_strand_id
1 'polypeptide(L)'
;MEKHNFKINSSNQTVSLEISREIFPVPVILRTTYHFIDDVEVIVKPGKKNLVIVILIKKDKNTKVSELENLAYEFNVQLVSSFVEEEESKKHVGIRDTMMKAALFSQPKNSSL
;
A
#
# COMPACT_ATOMS: atom_id res chain seq x y z
N MET A 1 17.06 -5.91 19.80
CA MET A 1 17.01 -4.75 19.08
C MET A 1 16.05 -4.83 17.93
N GLU A 2 15.23 -3.88 17.83
CA GLU A 2 14.24 -3.93 16.81
C GLU A 2 14.76 -3.44 15.49
N LYS A 3 14.36 -4.10 14.44
CA LYS A 3 14.65 -3.64 13.11
C LYS A 3 13.42 -3.05 12.53
N HIS A 4 13.54 -1.80 12.13
CA HIS A 4 12.46 -1.15 11.42
C HIS A 4 12.67 -1.36 9.94
N ASN A 5 11.57 -1.34 9.20
CA ASN A 5 11.63 -1.43 7.75
C ASN A 5 11.81 -0.07 7.11
N PHE A 6 12.18 0.94 7.88
CA PHE A 6 12.31 2.29 7.35
C PHE A 6 13.58 2.96 7.82
N LYS A 7 14.00 3.95 7.06
CA LYS A 7 15.11 4.81 7.41
C LYS A 7 14.66 6.25 7.23
N ILE A 8 15.13 7.11 8.11
CA ILE A 8 14.76 8.50 8.10
C ILE A 8 15.97 9.34 7.74
N ASN A 9 15.79 10.25 6.79
CA ASN A 9 16.80 11.23 6.46
C ASN A 9 16.21 12.61 6.74
N SER A 10 16.56 13.16 7.89
CA SER A 10 15.98 14.45 8.29
C SER A 10 16.48 15.60 7.43
N SER A 11 17.66 15.49 6.85
CA SER A 11 18.18 16.53 5.98
C SER A 11 17.29 16.72 4.76
N ASN A 12 16.80 15.63 4.21
CA ASN A 12 15.98 15.65 3.01
C ASN A 12 14.50 15.50 3.29
N GLN A 13 14.13 15.43 4.56
CA GLN A 13 12.72 15.25 4.95
C GLN A 13 12.14 14.00 4.32
N THR A 14 12.91 12.94 4.35
CA THR A 14 12.60 11.73 3.59
C THR A 14 12.49 10.53 4.50
N VAL A 15 11.50 9.68 4.22
CA VAL A 15 11.36 8.38 4.86
C VAL A 15 11.43 7.34 3.75
N SER A 16 12.33 6.38 3.93
CA SER A 16 12.50 5.30 2.97
C SER A 16 12.07 3.99 3.63
N LEU A 17 11.14 3.27 3.00
CA LEU A 17 10.64 2.02 3.55
C LEU A 17 10.98 0.88 2.60
N GLU A 18 11.40 -0.25 3.18
CA GLU A 18 11.61 -1.48 2.42
C GLU A 18 10.48 -2.43 2.74
N ILE A 19 9.75 -2.85 1.73
CA ILE A 19 8.54 -3.64 1.91
C ILE A 19 8.67 -4.93 1.11
N SER A 20 8.41 -6.05 1.77
CA SER A 20 8.51 -7.36 1.13
C SER A 20 7.30 -7.62 0.26
N ARG A 21 7.54 -7.92 -1.02
CA ARG A 21 6.47 -8.28 -1.94
C ARG A 21 5.88 -9.65 -1.63
N GLU A 22 6.59 -10.43 -0.85
CA GLU A 22 6.07 -11.72 -0.43
C GLU A 22 4.96 -11.56 0.61
N ILE A 23 5.06 -10.50 1.40
CA ILE A 23 4.05 -10.23 2.41
C ILE A 23 2.97 -9.31 1.85
N PHE A 24 3.39 -8.25 1.18
CA PHE A 24 2.46 -7.26 0.64
C PHE A 24 2.64 -7.19 -0.87
N PRO A 25 1.67 -7.70 -1.64
CA PRO A 25 1.76 -7.63 -3.10
C PRO A 25 1.83 -6.18 -3.59
N VAL A 26 2.43 -5.99 -4.75
CA VAL A 26 2.61 -4.65 -5.29
C VAL A 26 1.31 -3.85 -5.37
N PRO A 27 0.17 -4.43 -5.79
CA PRO A 27 -1.06 -3.64 -5.81
C PRO A 27 -1.45 -3.11 -4.44
N VAL A 28 -1.17 -3.86 -3.36
CA VAL A 28 -1.44 -3.40 -2.01
C VAL A 28 -0.53 -2.23 -1.66
N ILE A 29 0.74 -2.33 -2.04
CA ILE A 29 1.70 -1.25 -1.79
C ILE A 29 1.26 0.02 -2.51
N LEU A 30 0.87 -0.10 -3.77
CA LEU A 30 0.45 1.05 -4.55
C LEU A 30 -0.83 1.66 -3.98
N ARG A 31 -1.75 0.82 -3.56
CA ARG A 31 -2.98 1.31 -2.93
C ARG A 31 -2.65 2.12 -1.68
N THR A 32 -1.65 1.64 -0.92
CA THR A 32 -1.23 2.34 0.29
C THR A 32 -0.63 3.70 -0.04
N THR A 33 0.23 3.76 -1.04
CA THR A 33 0.85 5.05 -1.40
C THR A 33 -0.19 6.08 -1.79
N TYR A 34 -1.28 5.63 -2.36
CA TYR A 34 -2.33 6.54 -2.80
C TYR A 34 -2.92 7.34 -1.65
N HIS A 35 -2.90 6.80 -0.45
CA HIS A 35 -3.40 7.50 0.72
C HIS A 35 -2.50 8.65 1.15
N PHE A 36 -1.30 8.71 0.63
CA PHE A 36 -0.32 9.69 1.10
C PHE A 36 0.06 10.73 0.05
N ILE A 37 -0.43 10.61 -1.17
CA ILE A 37 0.04 11.45 -2.26
C ILE A 37 -0.35 12.91 -2.11
N ASP A 38 -1.34 13.21 -1.28
CA ASP A 38 -1.74 14.60 -1.07
C ASP A 38 -0.77 15.33 -0.14
N ASP A 39 -0.14 14.60 0.76
CA ASP A 39 0.70 15.19 1.79
C ASP A 39 2.18 15.07 1.53
N VAL A 40 2.58 14.06 0.78
CA VAL A 40 3.98 13.80 0.53
C VAL A 40 4.18 13.41 -0.93
N GLU A 41 5.41 13.60 -1.40
CA GLU A 41 5.79 13.02 -2.67
C GLU A 41 6.14 11.57 -2.43
N VAL A 42 5.72 10.71 -3.35
CA VAL A 42 5.94 9.28 -3.20
C VAL A 42 6.74 8.76 -4.38
N ILE A 43 7.81 8.05 -4.10
CA ILE A 43 8.60 7.37 -5.12
C ILE A 43 8.59 5.89 -4.78
N VAL A 44 8.26 5.07 -5.77
CA VAL A 44 8.25 3.61 -5.60
C VAL A 44 9.24 3.05 -6.59
N LYS A 45 10.16 2.24 -6.10
CA LYS A 45 11.16 1.63 -6.97
C LYS A 45 11.51 0.23 -6.48
N PRO A 46 12.08 -0.59 -7.35
CA PRO A 46 12.45 -1.93 -6.93
C PRO A 46 13.64 -1.88 -5.98
N GLY A 47 13.64 -2.80 -5.04
CA GLY A 47 14.75 -2.97 -4.15
C GLY A 47 15.44 -4.28 -4.45
N LYS A 48 16.23 -4.75 -3.50
CA LYS A 48 16.93 -6.01 -3.65
C LYS A 48 15.95 -7.16 -3.48
N LYS A 49 16.18 -8.22 -4.26
CA LYS A 49 15.37 -9.44 -4.15
C LYS A 49 13.89 -9.11 -4.27
N ASN A 50 13.13 -9.46 -3.26
CA ASN A 50 11.68 -9.28 -3.29
C ASN A 50 11.23 -8.02 -2.56
N LEU A 51 12.11 -7.05 -2.42
CA LEU A 51 11.77 -5.82 -1.73
C LEU A 51 11.35 -4.75 -2.71
N VAL A 52 10.42 -3.93 -2.25
CA VAL A 52 10.01 -2.71 -2.94
C VAL A 52 10.39 -1.56 -2.02
N ILE A 53 11.00 -0.55 -2.57
CA ILE A 53 11.40 0.62 -1.79
C ILE A 53 10.40 1.73 -2.06
N VAL A 54 9.80 2.23 -0.97
CA VAL A 54 8.88 3.35 -1.04
C VAL A 54 9.55 4.52 -0.34
N ILE A 55 9.65 5.64 -1.03
CA ILE A 55 10.26 6.83 -0.48
C ILE A 55 9.20 7.90 -0.35
N LEU A 56 9.03 8.40 0.86
CA LEU A 56 8.07 9.44 1.16
C LEU A 56 8.84 10.71 1.48
N ILE A 57 8.54 11.77 0.76
CA ILE A 57 9.24 13.04 0.93
C ILE A 57 8.24 14.08 1.37
N LYS A 58 8.47 14.64 2.56
CA LYS A 58 7.59 15.67 3.08
C LYS A 58 7.80 16.95 2.30
N LYS A 59 6.73 17.63 2.04
CA LYS A 59 6.78 18.90 1.32
C LYS A 59 7.22 20.05 2.22
N ASP A 60 6.98 19.91 3.52
CA ASP A 60 7.36 20.91 4.49
C ASP A 60 8.79 20.64 4.92
N LYS A 61 9.67 21.62 4.69
CA LYS A 61 11.09 21.45 4.96
C LYS A 61 11.43 21.52 6.44
N ASN A 62 10.49 21.91 7.26
CA ASN A 62 10.72 22.03 8.70
C ASN A 62 10.14 20.86 9.48
N THR A 63 9.94 19.75 8.81
CA THR A 63 9.38 18.57 9.46
C THR A 63 10.36 17.98 10.46
N LYS A 64 9.88 17.71 11.66
CA LYS A 64 10.72 17.15 12.71
C LYS A 64 10.90 15.65 12.51
N VAL A 65 11.97 15.12 13.10
CA VAL A 65 12.23 13.68 13.01
C VAL A 65 11.06 12.87 13.55
N SER A 66 10.46 13.34 14.65
CA SER A 66 9.32 12.61 15.21
C SER A 66 8.15 12.55 14.24
N GLU A 67 7.98 13.59 13.44
CA GLU A 67 6.92 13.58 12.44
C GLU A 67 7.23 12.61 11.31
N LEU A 68 8.50 12.51 10.95
CA LEU A 68 8.92 11.55 9.93
C LEU A 68 8.75 10.13 10.44
N GLU A 69 9.05 9.89 11.71
CA GLU A 69 8.82 8.58 12.30
C GLU A 69 7.35 8.24 12.32
N ASN A 70 6.50 9.20 12.65
CA ASN A 70 5.07 8.99 12.63
C ASN A 70 4.58 8.68 11.22
N LEU A 71 5.15 9.35 10.24
CA LEU A 71 4.78 9.11 8.85
C LEU A 71 5.09 7.67 8.45
N ALA A 72 6.28 7.18 8.83
CA ALA A 72 6.65 5.80 8.55
C ALA A 72 5.70 4.84 9.25
N TYR A 73 5.36 5.15 10.47
CA TYR A 73 4.47 4.32 11.25
C TYR A 73 3.08 4.27 10.64
N GLU A 74 2.57 5.44 10.25
CA GLU A 74 1.26 5.52 9.62
C GLU A 74 1.24 4.77 8.29
N PHE A 75 2.34 4.84 7.56
CA PHE A 75 2.42 4.11 6.32
C PHE A 75 2.30 2.60 6.56
N ASN A 76 3.01 2.11 7.56
CA ASN A 76 2.97 0.69 7.88
C ASN A 76 1.57 0.27 8.33
N VAL A 77 0.90 1.12 9.11
CA VAL A 77 -0.46 0.82 9.56
C VAL A 77 -1.40 0.79 8.35
N GLN A 78 -1.27 1.77 7.48
CA GLN A 78 -2.11 1.81 6.29
C GLN A 78 -1.84 0.62 5.36
N LEU A 79 -0.59 0.18 5.34
CA LEU A 79 -0.21 -0.97 4.52
C LEU A 79 -0.99 -2.21 4.95
N VAL A 80 -1.10 -2.43 6.26
CA VAL A 80 -1.88 -3.54 6.78
C VAL A 80 -3.35 -3.36 6.45
N SER A 81 -3.87 -2.15 6.62
CA SER A 81 -5.26 -1.88 6.26
C SER A 81 -5.54 -2.16 4.80
N SER A 82 -4.63 -1.72 3.94
CA SER A 82 -4.79 -1.94 2.50
C SER A 82 -4.76 -3.42 2.18
N PHE A 83 -3.91 -4.16 2.87
CA PHE A 83 -3.85 -5.60 2.67
C PHE A 83 -5.16 -6.26 3.04
N VAL A 84 -5.71 -5.90 4.19
CA VAL A 84 -6.98 -6.46 4.65
C VAL A 84 -8.09 -6.10 3.66
N GLU A 85 -8.13 -4.85 3.22
CA GLU A 85 -9.13 -4.43 2.26
C GLU A 85 -9.02 -5.21 0.96
N GLU A 86 -7.79 -5.46 0.52
CA GLU A 86 -7.59 -6.19 -0.72
C GLU A 86 -8.07 -7.63 -0.57
N GLU A 87 -7.78 -8.25 0.56
CA GLU A 87 -8.22 -9.63 0.81
C GLU A 87 -9.73 -9.72 0.89
N GLU A 88 -10.35 -8.76 1.55
CA GLU A 88 -11.81 -8.73 1.64
C GLU A 88 -12.44 -8.48 0.28
N SER A 89 -11.82 -7.61 -0.50
CA SER A 89 -12.31 -7.33 -1.83
C SER A 89 -12.28 -8.59 -2.69
N LYS A 90 -11.23 -9.38 -2.57
CA LYS A 90 -11.14 -10.63 -3.30
C LYS A 90 -12.24 -11.59 -2.90
N LYS A 91 -12.54 -11.67 -1.60
CA LYS A 91 -13.62 -12.52 -1.14
C LYS A 91 -14.95 -12.07 -1.71
N HIS A 92 -15.20 -10.78 -1.67
CA HIS A 92 -16.44 -10.24 -2.20
C HIS A 92 -16.54 -10.47 -3.70
N VAL A 93 -15.44 -10.21 -4.40
CA VAL A 93 -15.42 -10.44 -5.83
C VAL A 93 -15.68 -11.92 -6.13
N GLY A 94 -15.09 -12.80 -5.36
CA GLY A 94 -15.30 -14.22 -5.54
C GLY A 94 -16.76 -14.62 -5.37
N ILE A 95 -17.39 -14.09 -4.32
CA ILE A 95 -18.81 -14.38 -4.06
C ILE A 95 -19.64 -13.81 -5.19
N ARG A 96 -19.39 -12.56 -5.57
CA ARG A 96 -20.15 -11.95 -6.64
C ARG A 96 -19.97 -12.67 -7.95
N ASP A 97 -18.74 -13.09 -8.21
CA ASP A 97 -18.44 -13.81 -9.43
C ASP A 97 -19.21 -15.11 -9.49
N THR A 98 -19.27 -15.81 -8.37
CA THR A 98 -20.04 -17.05 -8.28
C THR A 98 -21.52 -16.79 -8.52
N MET A 99 -22.04 -15.74 -7.90
CA MET A 99 -23.43 -15.39 -8.08
C MET A 99 -23.72 -14.97 -9.51
N MET A 100 -22.82 -14.24 -10.12
CA MET A 100 -23.00 -13.81 -11.50
C MET A 100 -22.94 -14.98 -12.46
N LYS A 101 -22.05 -15.92 -12.21
CA LYS A 101 -21.99 -17.10 -13.05
C LYS A 101 -23.28 -17.88 -12.98
N ALA A 102 -23.82 -18.01 -11.78
CA ALA A 102 -25.10 -18.69 -11.62
C ALA A 102 -26.19 -17.95 -12.37
N ALA A 103 -26.19 -16.62 -12.27
CA ALA A 103 -27.19 -15.81 -12.96
C ALA A 103 -27.02 -15.91 -14.47
N LEU A 104 -25.78 -15.91 -14.95
CA LEU A 104 -25.53 -16.00 -16.38
C LEU A 104 -25.90 -17.34 -16.95
N PHE A 105 -25.73 -18.39 -16.18
CA PHE A 105 -26.13 -19.71 -16.66
C PHE A 105 -27.63 -19.91 -16.67
N SER A 106 -28.32 -19.19 -15.79
CA SER A 106 -29.79 -19.29 -15.83
C SER A 106 -30.40 -18.21 -16.70
N GLN A 107 -29.67 -17.11 -16.94
CA GLN A 107 -30.13 -16.04 -17.81
C GLN A 107 -29.04 -15.73 -18.76
N PRO A 108 -29.32 -15.76 -19.96
CA PRO A 108 -28.34 -15.52 -20.90
C PRO A 108 -27.80 -14.16 -20.85
N LYS A 109 -27.19 -13.67 -20.44
CA LYS A 109 -26.73 -12.50 -20.48
C LYS A 109 -26.33 -11.80 -19.63
N ASN A 110 -25.62 -11.24 -19.41
CA ASN A 110 -25.22 -10.42 -18.89
C ASN A 110 -24.26 -10.11 -18.38
N SER A 111 -23.82 -9.74 -17.99
CA SER A 111 -22.97 -9.36 -17.76
C SER A 111 -22.44 -8.65 -17.00
N SER A 112 -22.37 -8.11 -16.91
CA SER A 112 -21.89 -7.23 -16.49
C SER A 112 -21.54 -7.03 -15.37
N LEU A 113 -21.16 -6.68 -14.96
CA LEU A 113 -20.88 -6.28 -13.88
C LEU A 113 -19.98 -5.55 -13.88
#